data_df641fcb0b22891ef05947b2af661fe4
#
_entry.id   df641fcb0b22891ef05947b2af661fe4
#
_cell.length_a   1.000
_cell.length_b   1.000
_cell.length_c   1.000
_cell.angle_alpha   90.00
_cell.angle_beta   90.00
_cell.angle_gamma   90.00
#
_symmetry.space_group_name_H-M   'P 1'
#
loop_
_entity.id
_entity.type
_entity.pdbx_description
1 polymer ?
#
loop_
_entity_poly.entity_id
_entity_poly.type
_entity_poly.pdbx_seq_one_letter_code
_entity_poly.pdbx_strand_id
1 'polypeptide(L)'
;MEKSLFVRACNGLQTPQTPIWLNRQAGRYMPDYHRVKGKTPSLDFFKNPELSAEVTCDAQRILGVDAAILFADLLPILEPMGFKLDYLPEIGPVIENPIRSLPGISSVKTQKSSESMPYIREAIKLIKSSLPNDIPLIGFGGAPFTLASYAIEGGSSKNYIHVKKLMSSHPKEFSALMHKITDSVIDYLNYQILSGVDAIQIFDSWVGCLGVSDYEKHVYPHTKRLFQSLIKEVPVIHFGTGNPALLRLMAAAGGDVMALDWRAPLNESWNDLGCKSIQGNLDPVALFGSEKSVIKAAKEILDDVAGRPGHIFNLGHGILPQTP
;
A
#
# COMPACT_ATOMS: atom_id res chain seq x y z
N MET A 1 -16.83 5.22 -14.55
CA MET A 1 -15.39 4.91 -14.45
C MET A 1 -14.63 4.82 -15.78
N GLU A 2 -15.27 4.64 -16.94
CA GLU A 2 -14.59 4.68 -18.25
C GLU A 2 -13.84 5.98 -18.54
N LYS A 3 -14.17 7.09 -17.86
CA LYS A 3 -13.54 8.40 -18.05
C LYS A 3 -12.25 8.61 -17.24
N SER A 4 -11.97 7.81 -16.22
CA SER A 4 -10.78 7.96 -15.38
C SER A 4 -9.51 7.55 -16.14
N LEU A 5 -8.55 8.47 -16.26
CA LEU A 5 -7.23 8.19 -16.84
C LEU A 5 -6.50 7.08 -16.07
N PHE A 6 -6.55 7.15 -14.76
CA PHE A 6 -5.90 6.19 -13.88
C PHE A 6 -6.46 4.77 -14.08
N VAL A 7 -7.78 4.58 -14.03
CA VAL A 7 -8.40 3.25 -14.22
C VAL A 7 -8.13 2.71 -15.63
N ARG A 8 -8.15 3.57 -16.65
CA ARG A 8 -7.77 3.17 -18.02
C ARG A 8 -6.32 2.67 -18.07
N ALA A 9 -5.39 3.39 -17.47
CA ALA A 9 -3.99 2.96 -17.41
C ALA A 9 -3.82 1.66 -16.61
N CYS A 10 -4.53 1.47 -15.48
CA CYS A 10 -4.52 0.19 -14.76
C CYS A 10 -4.92 -1.00 -15.64
N ASN A 11 -5.80 -0.78 -16.64
CA ASN A 11 -6.25 -1.80 -17.58
C ASN A 11 -5.37 -1.90 -18.84
N GLY A 12 -4.24 -1.20 -18.91
CA GLY A 12 -3.33 -1.20 -20.06
C GLY A 12 -3.89 -0.46 -21.29
N LEU A 13 -4.88 0.40 -21.09
CA LEU A 13 -5.50 1.16 -22.17
C LEU A 13 -4.75 2.47 -22.44
N GLN A 14 -4.78 2.91 -23.70
CA GLN A 14 -4.21 4.20 -24.10
C GLN A 14 -4.91 5.34 -23.38
N THR A 15 -4.13 6.29 -22.86
CA THR A 15 -4.59 7.52 -22.25
C THR A 15 -3.98 8.74 -22.97
N PRO A 16 -4.65 9.89 -23.02
CA PRO A 16 -4.13 11.09 -23.68
C PRO A 16 -2.88 11.63 -22.98
N GLN A 17 -2.70 11.32 -21.69
CA GLN A 17 -1.52 11.65 -20.89
C GLN A 17 -1.30 10.53 -19.86
N THR A 18 -0.08 10.39 -19.36
CA THR A 18 0.23 9.46 -18.25
C THR A 18 -0.45 9.94 -16.99
N PRO A 19 -1.35 9.16 -16.37
CA PRO A 19 -1.95 9.53 -15.10
C PRO A 19 -0.93 9.52 -13.97
N ILE A 20 -1.12 10.42 -13.01
CA ILE A 20 -0.25 10.57 -11.84
C ILE A 20 -1.06 10.51 -10.54
N TRP A 21 -0.53 9.82 -9.56
CA TRP A 21 -0.85 9.96 -8.15
C TRP A 21 0.39 9.66 -7.31
N LEU A 22 0.42 10.00 -6.04
CA LEU A 22 1.64 9.88 -5.24
C LEU A 22 1.39 9.07 -3.97
N ASN A 23 2.24 8.06 -3.75
CA ASN A 23 2.26 7.33 -2.49
C ASN A 23 2.43 8.29 -1.31
N ARG A 24 1.53 8.23 -0.31
CA ARG A 24 1.44 9.16 0.83
C ARG A 24 1.18 10.61 0.42
N GLN A 25 0.44 10.84 -0.67
CA GLN A 25 0.05 12.19 -1.14
C GLN A 25 -0.67 13.00 -0.05
N ALA A 26 -1.41 12.37 0.84
CA ALA A 26 -1.89 12.96 2.08
C ALA A 26 -0.91 12.64 3.20
N GLY A 27 -0.21 13.63 3.75
CA GLY A 27 0.83 13.34 4.73
C GLY A 27 1.43 14.52 5.45
N ARG A 28 2.34 14.23 6.37
CA ARG A 28 2.96 15.18 7.29
C ARG A 28 3.78 16.30 6.66
N TYR A 29 4.07 16.25 5.38
CA TYR A 29 4.71 17.33 4.64
C TYR A 29 3.74 18.48 4.29
N MET A 30 2.41 18.22 4.33
CA MET A 30 1.38 19.20 3.95
C MET A 30 0.92 20.02 5.17
N PRO A 31 0.85 21.37 5.06
CA PRO A 31 0.24 22.21 6.11
C PRO A 31 -1.22 21.84 6.40
N ASP A 32 -2.01 21.54 5.36
CA ASP A 32 -3.41 21.15 5.48
C ASP A 32 -3.61 19.86 6.28
N TYR A 33 -2.72 18.87 6.12
CA TYR A 33 -2.72 17.67 6.96
C TYR A 33 -2.62 18.03 8.46
N HIS A 34 -1.72 18.95 8.82
CA HIS A 34 -1.56 19.37 10.21
C HIS A 34 -2.76 20.17 10.72
N ARG A 35 -3.36 21.01 9.86
CA ARG A 35 -4.59 21.74 10.18
C ARG A 35 -5.73 20.77 10.54
N VAL A 36 -5.97 19.77 9.67
CA VAL A 36 -7.05 18.79 9.86
C VAL A 36 -6.76 17.88 11.06
N LYS A 37 -5.53 17.38 11.19
CA LYS A 37 -5.13 16.52 12.30
C LYS A 37 -5.25 17.22 13.65
N GLY A 38 -4.85 18.49 13.75
CA GLY A 38 -4.84 19.24 15.01
C GLY A 38 -4.12 18.46 16.13
N LYS A 39 -4.83 18.28 17.25
CA LYS A 39 -4.34 17.52 18.41
C LYS A 39 -4.84 16.08 18.47
N THR A 40 -5.56 15.61 17.46
CA THR A 40 -6.14 14.25 17.41
C THR A 40 -5.02 13.20 17.45
N PRO A 41 -5.06 12.21 18.36
CA PRO A 41 -4.13 11.09 18.35
C PRO A 41 -4.14 10.36 17.00
N SER A 42 -3.00 9.82 16.59
CA SER A 42 -2.89 9.26 15.23
C SER A 42 -3.86 8.11 14.96
N LEU A 43 -4.07 7.24 15.94
CA LEU A 43 -4.99 6.11 15.79
C LEU A 43 -6.45 6.58 15.66
N ASP A 44 -6.87 7.55 16.47
CA ASP A 44 -8.20 8.15 16.40
C ASP A 44 -8.39 8.90 15.08
N PHE A 45 -7.35 9.56 14.60
CA PHE A 45 -7.35 10.28 13.33
C PHE A 45 -7.58 9.32 12.14
N PHE A 46 -6.92 8.15 12.12
CA PHE A 46 -7.11 7.15 11.08
C PHE A 46 -8.50 6.49 11.14
N LYS A 47 -9.16 6.50 12.29
CA LYS A 47 -10.48 5.89 12.49
C LYS A 47 -11.64 6.88 12.39
N ASN A 48 -11.35 8.16 12.17
CA ASN A 48 -12.39 9.19 12.02
C ASN A 48 -12.76 9.37 10.54
N PRO A 49 -13.99 9.03 10.12
CA PRO A 49 -14.40 9.07 8.72
C PRO A 49 -14.35 10.47 8.11
N GLU A 50 -14.78 11.49 8.85
CA GLU A 50 -14.85 12.88 8.41
C GLU A 50 -13.45 13.43 8.17
N LEU A 51 -12.54 13.26 9.14
CA LEU A 51 -11.16 13.72 9.03
C LEU A 51 -10.41 12.97 7.92
N SER A 52 -10.64 11.66 7.78
CA SER A 52 -10.10 10.86 6.69
C SER A 52 -10.56 11.39 5.33
N ALA A 53 -11.85 11.71 5.21
CA ALA A 53 -12.41 12.24 3.97
C ALA A 53 -11.85 13.62 3.64
N GLU A 54 -11.76 14.52 4.61
CA GLU A 54 -11.21 15.88 4.41
C GLU A 54 -9.76 15.80 3.92
N VAL A 55 -8.89 15.05 4.62
CA VAL A 55 -7.47 14.90 4.24
C VAL A 55 -7.31 14.27 2.85
N THR A 56 -8.11 13.26 2.53
CA THR A 56 -8.08 12.59 1.21
C THR A 56 -8.41 13.57 0.08
N CYS A 57 -9.52 14.31 0.23
CA CYS A 57 -10.00 15.24 -0.79
C CYS A 57 -9.10 16.47 -0.90
N ASP A 58 -8.61 17.01 0.20
CA ASP A 58 -7.68 18.13 0.21
C ASP A 58 -6.38 17.79 -0.51
N ALA A 59 -5.79 16.63 -0.22
CA ALA A 59 -4.56 16.20 -0.89
C ALA A 59 -4.74 16.05 -2.40
N GLN A 60 -5.83 15.44 -2.86
CA GLN A 60 -6.12 15.30 -4.29
C GLN A 60 -6.29 16.68 -4.95
N ARG A 61 -7.09 17.57 -4.34
CA ARG A 61 -7.37 18.92 -4.85
C ARG A 61 -6.12 19.80 -4.91
N ILE A 62 -5.28 19.79 -3.88
CA ILE A 62 -4.07 20.61 -3.79
C ILE A 62 -3.01 20.15 -4.80
N LEU A 63 -2.82 18.84 -4.93
CA LEU A 63 -1.82 18.29 -5.84
C LEU A 63 -2.30 18.18 -7.30
N GLY A 64 -3.61 18.22 -7.54
CA GLY A 64 -4.17 18.06 -8.88
C GLY A 64 -3.91 16.70 -9.52
N VAL A 65 -3.81 15.64 -8.71
CA VAL A 65 -3.51 14.28 -9.15
C VAL A 65 -4.73 13.56 -9.71
N ASP A 66 -4.50 12.54 -10.54
CA ASP A 66 -5.53 11.80 -11.28
C ASP A 66 -6.19 10.66 -10.48
N ALA A 67 -5.80 10.45 -9.23
CA ALA A 67 -6.46 9.53 -8.31
C ALA A 67 -6.30 9.98 -6.86
N ALA A 68 -7.31 9.71 -6.04
CA ALA A 68 -7.23 9.83 -4.59
C ALA A 68 -6.93 8.47 -3.96
N ILE A 69 -6.23 8.45 -2.83
CA ILE A 69 -6.08 7.25 -2.01
C ILE A 69 -6.72 7.50 -0.65
N LEU A 70 -7.48 6.53 -0.15
CA LEU A 70 -8.09 6.56 1.17
C LEU A 70 -7.04 6.92 2.22
N PHE A 71 -7.29 7.97 3.00
CA PHE A 71 -6.40 8.28 4.13
C PHE A 71 -6.70 7.36 5.30
N ALA A 72 -5.80 6.44 5.55
CA ALA A 72 -5.81 5.48 6.66
C ALA A 72 -4.37 5.01 6.92
N ASP A 73 -4.21 4.00 7.77
CA ASP A 73 -2.91 3.33 7.96
C ASP A 73 -3.03 1.81 7.72
N LEU A 74 -1.90 1.13 7.50
CA LEU A 74 -1.86 -0.30 7.23
C LEU A 74 -2.21 -1.16 8.46
N LEU A 75 -1.94 -0.65 9.68
CA LEU A 75 -1.87 -1.46 10.89
C LEU A 75 -3.17 -1.55 11.72
N PRO A 76 -4.16 -0.64 11.61
CA PRO A 76 -5.39 -0.74 12.40
C PRO A 76 -6.12 -2.07 12.25
N ILE A 77 -5.93 -2.80 11.14
CA ILE A 77 -6.46 -4.15 10.94
C ILE A 77 -5.95 -5.15 11.99
N LEU A 78 -4.78 -4.90 12.60
CA LEU A 78 -4.20 -5.79 13.60
C LEU A 78 -4.89 -5.68 14.97
N GLU A 79 -5.56 -4.55 15.28
CA GLU A 79 -6.23 -4.38 16.58
C GLU A 79 -7.35 -5.41 16.81
N PRO A 80 -8.33 -5.58 15.90
CA PRO A 80 -9.35 -6.61 16.07
C PRO A 80 -8.80 -8.04 16.02
N MET A 81 -7.58 -8.22 15.53
CA MET A 81 -6.87 -9.51 15.57
C MET A 81 -6.25 -9.80 16.95
N GLY A 82 -6.28 -8.83 17.88
CA GLY A 82 -5.81 -8.96 19.27
C GLY A 82 -4.49 -8.25 19.58
N PHE A 83 -4.00 -7.43 18.66
CA PHE A 83 -2.80 -6.62 18.91
C PHE A 83 -3.14 -5.26 19.51
N LYS A 84 -2.28 -4.79 20.41
CA LYS A 84 -2.34 -3.45 21.00
C LYS A 84 -1.46 -2.52 20.19
N LEU A 85 -2.07 -1.73 19.33
CA LEU A 85 -1.40 -0.79 18.45
C LEU A 85 -1.42 0.62 19.05
N ASP A 86 -0.28 1.29 18.99
CA ASP A 86 -0.14 2.71 19.31
C ASP A 86 0.82 3.41 18.32
N TYR A 87 0.78 4.73 18.29
CA TYR A 87 1.64 5.58 17.46
C TYR A 87 2.39 6.57 18.32
N LEU A 88 3.64 6.26 18.64
CA LEU A 88 4.47 7.10 19.46
C LEU A 88 5.15 8.20 18.63
N PRO A 89 5.25 9.43 19.16
CA PRO A 89 5.98 10.51 18.50
C PRO A 89 7.41 10.07 18.15
N GLU A 90 7.89 10.46 16.96
CA GLU A 90 9.23 10.16 16.42
C GLU A 90 9.55 8.68 16.18
N ILE A 91 8.92 7.75 16.88
CA ILE A 91 9.11 6.30 16.73
C ILE A 91 8.19 5.74 15.66
N GLY A 92 6.95 6.22 15.58
CA GLY A 92 5.93 5.70 14.69
C GLY A 92 5.08 4.59 15.33
N PRO A 93 4.57 3.63 14.54
CA PRO A 93 3.72 2.56 15.04
C PRO A 93 4.48 1.59 15.95
N VAL A 94 3.84 1.22 17.07
CA VAL A 94 4.33 0.26 18.05
C VAL A 94 3.23 -0.74 18.38
N ILE A 95 3.56 -2.01 18.43
CA ILE A 95 2.70 -3.08 18.93
C ILE A 95 3.23 -3.49 20.31
N GLU A 96 2.47 -3.19 21.36
CA GLU A 96 2.87 -3.42 22.74
C GLU A 96 2.97 -4.92 23.13
N ASN A 97 2.17 -5.75 22.46
CA ASN A 97 2.10 -7.20 22.66
C ASN A 97 2.53 -8.01 21.43
N PRO A 98 3.74 -7.80 20.92
CA PRO A 98 4.20 -8.50 19.72
C PRO A 98 4.33 -10.01 19.98
N ILE A 99 4.23 -10.80 18.91
CA ILE A 99 4.40 -12.24 19.02
C ILE A 99 5.85 -12.59 19.38
N ARG A 100 6.04 -13.20 20.55
CA ARG A 100 7.36 -13.66 21.05
C ARG A 100 7.40 -15.15 21.38
N SER A 101 6.26 -15.83 21.26
CA SER A 101 6.13 -17.25 21.60
C SER A 101 5.11 -17.94 20.69
N LEU A 102 5.19 -19.26 20.58
CA LEU A 102 4.26 -20.05 19.77
C LEU A 102 2.80 -19.95 20.27
N PRO A 103 2.51 -19.96 21.59
CA PRO A 103 1.14 -19.69 22.08
C PRO A 103 0.58 -18.34 21.63
N GLY A 104 1.42 -17.31 21.47
CA GLY A 104 1.03 -16.02 20.94
C GLY A 104 0.43 -16.10 19.53
N ILE A 105 0.89 -17.00 18.68
CA ILE A 105 0.35 -17.24 17.34
C ILE A 105 -1.07 -17.82 17.43
N SER A 106 -1.28 -18.74 18.35
CA SER A 106 -2.59 -19.37 18.54
C SER A 106 -3.66 -18.37 18.99
N SER A 107 -3.29 -17.37 19.77
CA SER A 107 -4.20 -16.33 20.28
C SER A 107 -4.62 -15.29 19.22
N VAL A 108 -3.91 -15.19 18.09
CA VAL A 108 -4.29 -14.27 17.00
C VAL A 108 -5.63 -14.68 16.42
N LYS A 109 -6.56 -13.74 16.33
CA LYS A 109 -7.90 -13.93 15.77
C LYS A 109 -7.93 -13.49 14.32
N THR A 110 -8.80 -14.08 13.51
CA THR A 110 -9.28 -13.46 12.27
C THR A 110 -10.38 -12.46 12.60
N GLN A 111 -10.55 -11.46 11.76
CA GLN A 111 -11.53 -10.40 11.99
C GLN A 111 -12.49 -10.24 10.79
N LYS A 112 -13.65 -9.62 11.03
CA LYS A 112 -14.60 -9.19 10.01
C LYS A 112 -14.65 -7.66 9.99
N SER A 113 -14.21 -7.07 8.89
CA SER A 113 -14.06 -5.62 8.75
C SER A 113 -15.38 -4.87 8.83
N SER A 114 -16.47 -5.48 8.39
CA SER A 114 -17.82 -4.89 8.52
C SER A 114 -18.25 -4.67 9.97
N GLU A 115 -17.72 -5.45 10.90
CA GLU A 115 -18.04 -5.38 12.33
C GLU A 115 -16.99 -4.55 13.09
N SER A 116 -15.71 -4.75 12.77
CA SER A 116 -14.59 -4.18 13.52
C SER A 116 -14.10 -2.84 13.00
N MET A 117 -14.33 -2.52 11.72
CA MET A 117 -13.82 -1.32 11.04
C MET A 117 -14.90 -0.60 10.21
N PRO A 118 -16.12 -0.35 10.75
CA PRO A 118 -17.22 0.27 9.99
C PRO A 118 -16.87 1.67 9.49
N TYR A 119 -16.01 2.40 10.20
CA TYR A 119 -15.52 3.72 9.83
C TYR A 119 -14.86 3.77 8.44
N ILE A 120 -14.32 2.66 7.95
CA ILE A 120 -13.73 2.58 6.59
C ILE A 120 -14.82 2.77 5.52
N ARG A 121 -15.96 2.09 5.65
CA ARG A 121 -17.10 2.27 4.72
C ARG A 121 -17.64 3.69 4.78
N GLU A 122 -17.74 4.26 5.96
CA GLU A 122 -18.20 5.63 6.15
C GLU A 122 -17.28 6.63 5.49
N ALA A 123 -15.96 6.50 5.71
CA ALA A 123 -14.95 7.33 5.06
C ALA A 123 -15.03 7.22 3.52
N ILE A 124 -15.10 5.99 2.98
CA ILE A 124 -15.22 5.77 1.53
C ILE A 124 -16.46 6.48 0.96
N LYS A 125 -17.61 6.38 1.63
CA LYS A 125 -18.85 7.07 1.20
C LYS A 125 -18.70 8.59 1.17
N LEU A 126 -18.13 9.17 2.23
CA LEU A 126 -17.89 10.61 2.32
C LEU A 126 -16.93 11.09 1.24
N ILE A 127 -15.82 10.39 1.04
CA ILE A 127 -14.85 10.71 -0.01
C ILE A 127 -15.52 10.64 -1.40
N LYS A 128 -16.19 9.54 -1.71
CA LYS A 128 -16.85 9.34 -3.01
C LYS A 128 -17.92 10.37 -3.31
N SER A 129 -18.59 10.92 -2.29
CA SER A 129 -19.55 12.00 -2.47
C SER A 129 -18.89 13.37 -2.70
N SER A 130 -17.63 13.52 -2.35
CA SER A 130 -16.89 14.80 -2.41
C SER A 130 -15.91 14.89 -3.60
N LEU A 131 -15.41 13.74 -4.09
CA LEU A 131 -14.50 13.70 -5.23
C LEU A 131 -15.21 14.01 -6.56
N PRO A 132 -14.54 14.66 -7.52
CA PRO A 132 -15.00 14.72 -8.90
C PRO A 132 -15.26 13.32 -9.50
N ASN A 133 -16.24 13.21 -10.41
CA ASN A 133 -16.68 11.93 -10.97
C ASN A 133 -15.61 11.17 -11.77
N ASP A 134 -14.59 11.85 -12.25
CA ASP A 134 -13.46 11.32 -13.03
C ASP A 134 -12.24 10.97 -12.17
N ILE A 135 -12.24 11.35 -10.89
CA ILE A 135 -11.18 11.04 -9.93
C ILE A 135 -11.56 9.76 -9.16
N PRO A 136 -10.87 8.64 -9.39
CA PRO A 136 -11.11 7.39 -8.69
C PRO A 136 -10.54 7.42 -7.28
N LEU A 137 -11.13 6.63 -6.39
CA LEU A 137 -10.65 6.39 -5.05
C LEU A 137 -9.92 5.04 -4.99
N ILE A 138 -8.65 5.08 -4.58
CA ILE A 138 -7.84 3.88 -4.31
C ILE A 138 -8.05 3.47 -2.85
N GLY A 139 -8.53 2.25 -2.63
CA GLY A 139 -8.44 1.57 -1.34
C GLY A 139 -7.09 0.87 -1.20
N PHE A 140 -6.73 0.45 0.00
CA PHE A 140 -5.44 -0.20 0.20
C PHE A 140 -5.38 -1.08 1.44
N GLY A 141 -4.33 -1.91 1.51
CA GLY A 141 -3.98 -2.67 2.69
C GLY A 141 -2.53 -3.13 2.67
N GLY A 142 -2.04 -3.54 3.84
CA GLY A 142 -0.73 -4.16 3.96
C GLY A 142 -0.76 -5.59 3.42
N ALA A 143 0.30 -5.99 2.71
CA ALA A 143 0.48 -7.39 2.34
C ALA A 143 0.70 -8.27 3.59
N PRO A 144 0.38 -9.57 3.51
CA PRO A 144 0.44 -10.45 4.67
C PRO A 144 1.80 -10.48 5.37
N PHE A 145 2.91 -10.49 4.61
CA PHE A 145 4.24 -10.50 5.20
C PHE A 145 4.57 -9.19 5.92
N THR A 146 4.21 -8.06 5.34
CA THR A 146 4.42 -6.76 5.98
C THR A 146 3.67 -6.66 7.31
N LEU A 147 2.42 -7.10 7.37
CA LEU A 147 1.63 -7.09 8.61
C LEU A 147 2.15 -8.11 9.63
N ALA A 148 2.51 -9.33 9.18
CA ALA A 148 3.14 -10.35 10.04
C ALA A 148 4.43 -9.83 10.65
N SER A 149 5.24 -9.12 9.86
CA SER A 149 6.49 -8.54 10.34
C SER A 149 6.25 -7.51 11.46
N TYR A 150 5.28 -6.61 11.30
CA TYR A 150 4.90 -5.69 12.38
C TYR A 150 4.40 -6.43 13.63
N ALA A 151 3.52 -7.42 13.44
CA ALA A 151 2.97 -8.23 14.54
C ALA A 151 4.05 -9.00 15.32
N ILE A 152 5.15 -9.39 14.66
CA ILE A 152 6.24 -10.14 15.25
C ILE A 152 7.35 -9.21 15.77
N GLU A 153 7.80 -8.21 14.99
CA GLU A 153 8.86 -7.29 15.40
C GLU A 153 8.40 -6.31 16.47
N GLY A 154 7.11 -5.92 16.48
CA GLY A 154 6.54 -4.97 17.44
C GLY A 154 6.64 -3.51 17.00
N GLY A 155 7.23 -3.24 15.84
CA GLY A 155 7.46 -1.91 15.29
C GLY A 155 8.42 -1.97 14.12
N SER A 156 9.03 -0.84 13.77
CA SER A 156 10.04 -0.80 12.70
C SER A 156 11.24 -1.67 13.06
N SER A 157 11.78 -2.40 12.08
CA SER A 157 12.94 -3.29 12.27
C SER A 157 13.96 -3.09 11.16
N LYS A 158 15.24 -3.05 11.52
CA LYS A 158 16.35 -2.96 10.57
C LYS A 158 16.73 -4.33 9.99
N ASN A 159 16.73 -5.37 10.83
CA ASN A 159 17.27 -6.69 10.50
C ASN A 159 16.22 -7.79 10.47
N TYR A 160 14.99 -7.52 10.91
CA TYR A 160 13.87 -8.48 10.92
C TYR A 160 14.22 -9.80 11.63
N ILE A 161 14.91 -9.71 12.78
CA ILE A 161 15.49 -10.87 13.48
C ILE A 161 14.41 -11.83 13.95
N HIS A 162 13.33 -11.29 14.56
CA HIS A 162 12.29 -12.14 15.14
C HIS A 162 11.46 -12.85 14.07
N VAL A 163 11.09 -12.15 13.00
CA VAL A 163 10.31 -12.77 11.92
C VAL A 163 11.13 -13.80 11.16
N LYS A 164 12.40 -13.52 10.83
CA LYS A 164 13.27 -14.47 10.13
C LYS A 164 13.59 -15.69 11.00
N LYS A 165 13.81 -15.50 12.30
CA LYS A 165 13.98 -16.59 13.25
C LYS A 165 12.74 -17.48 13.30
N LEU A 166 11.53 -16.91 13.37
CA LEU A 166 10.29 -17.67 13.39
C LEU A 166 10.09 -18.44 12.07
N MET A 167 10.34 -17.81 10.92
CA MET A 167 10.27 -18.44 9.59
C MET A 167 11.17 -19.69 9.50
N SER A 168 12.42 -19.58 9.97
CA SER A 168 13.40 -20.66 9.85
C SER A 168 13.21 -21.76 10.90
N SER A 169 12.92 -21.40 12.16
CA SER A 169 12.85 -22.35 13.28
C SER A 169 11.48 -23.01 13.43
N HIS A 170 10.40 -22.31 13.03
CA HIS A 170 9.01 -22.74 13.20
C HIS A 170 8.17 -22.42 11.97
N PRO A 171 8.52 -22.98 10.78
CA PRO A 171 7.88 -22.62 9.52
C PRO A 171 6.39 -22.97 9.46
N LYS A 172 5.93 -24.01 10.18
CA LYS A 172 4.50 -24.38 10.23
C LYS A 172 3.69 -23.35 10.99
N GLU A 173 4.18 -22.90 12.14
CA GLU A 173 3.55 -21.90 12.98
C GLU A 173 3.57 -20.52 12.31
N PHE A 174 4.67 -20.18 11.64
CA PHE A 174 4.74 -18.97 10.82
C PHE A 174 3.69 -19.00 9.71
N SER A 175 3.58 -20.12 8.98
CA SER A 175 2.55 -20.29 7.94
C SER A 175 1.14 -20.19 8.50
N ALA A 176 0.88 -20.73 9.70
CA ALA A 176 -0.42 -20.60 10.36
C ALA A 176 -0.76 -19.14 10.71
N LEU A 177 0.20 -18.36 11.17
CA LEU A 177 0.04 -16.92 11.39
C LEU A 177 -0.24 -16.18 10.08
N MET A 178 0.58 -16.43 9.05
CA MET A 178 0.40 -15.86 7.73
C MET A 178 -0.99 -16.14 7.16
N HIS A 179 -1.52 -17.35 7.41
CA HIS A 179 -2.86 -17.73 6.97
C HIS A 179 -3.95 -16.86 7.62
N LYS A 180 -3.90 -16.68 8.94
CA LYS A 180 -4.86 -15.83 9.69
C LYS A 180 -4.80 -14.37 9.24
N ILE A 181 -3.58 -13.84 9.05
CA ILE A 181 -3.40 -12.46 8.56
C ILE A 181 -3.96 -12.34 7.14
N THR A 182 -3.65 -13.30 6.26
CA THR A 182 -4.17 -13.30 4.89
C THR A 182 -5.69 -13.31 4.85
N ASP A 183 -6.35 -14.13 5.68
CA ASP A 183 -7.82 -14.14 5.79
C ASP A 183 -8.39 -12.78 6.18
N SER A 184 -7.77 -12.13 7.16
CA SER A 184 -8.20 -10.81 7.61
C SER A 184 -7.96 -9.73 6.53
N VAL A 185 -6.86 -9.81 5.79
CA VAL A 185 -6.56 -8.88 4.68
C VAL A 185 -7.53 -9.08 3.52
N ILE A 186 -7.86 -10.32 3.16
CA ILE A 186 -8.86 -10.62 2.13
C ILE A 186 -10.21 -10.01 2.50
N ASP A 187 -10.67 -10.23 3.73
CA ASP A 187 -11.92 -9.65 4.23
C ASP A 187 -11.89 -8.12 4.16
N TYR A 188 -10.81 -7.50 4.63
CA TYR A 188 -10.65 -6.05 4.67
C TYR A 188 -10.64 -5.40 3.28
N LEU A 189 -9.93 -5.98 2.33
CA LEU A 189 -9.85 -5.43 0.97
C LEU A 189 -11.17 -5.65 0.21
N ASN A 190 -11.80 -6.81 0.36
CA ASN A 190 -13.13 -7.06 -0.22
C ASN A 190 -14.18 -6.12 0.40
N TYR A 191 -14.08 -5.82 1.70
CA TYR A 191 -14.96 -4.84 2.35
C TYR A 191 -14.80 -3.44 1.76
N GLN A 192 -13.56 -3.01 1.43
CA GLN A 192 -13.33 -1.74 0.74
C GLN A 192 -13.91 -1.74 -0.68
N ILE A 193 -13.72 -2.83 -1.46
CA ILE A 193 -14.29 -2.97 -2.81
C ILE A 193 -15.81 -2.84 -2.75
N LEU A 194 -16.46 -3.60 -1.87
CA LEU A 194 -17.92 -3.55 -1.66
C LEU A 194 -18.41 -2.21 -1.09
N SER A 195 -17.51 -1.40 -0.54
CA SER A 195 -17.81 -0.05 -0.06
C SER A 195 -17.69 1.01 -1.14
N GLY A 196 -17.13 0.67 -2.33
CA GLY A 196 -17.16 1.51 -3.53
C GLY A 196 -15.82 2.15 -3.91
N VAL A 197 -14.68 1.61 -3.48
CA VAL A 197 -13.38 2.02 -4.05
C VAL A 197 -13.25 1.58 -5.51
N ASP A 198 -12.45 2.28 -6.27
CA ASP A 198 -12.32 2.12 -7.72
C ASP A 198 -11.04 1.36 -8.13
N ALA A 199 -10.13 1.19 -7.19
CA ALA A 199 -8.92 0.36 -7.29
C ALA A 199 -8.45 -0.03 -5.89
N ILE A 200 -7.57 -1.04 -5.82
CA ILE A 200 -6.90 -1.45 -4.58
C ILE A 200 -5.39 -1.42 -4.79
N GLN A 201 -4.64 -0.90 -3.80
CA GLN A 201 -3.18 -1.10 -3.74
C GLN A 201 -2.80 -1.94 -2.52
N ILE A 202 -2.00 -2.98 -2.75
CA ILE A 202 -1.44 -3.85 -1.72
C ILE A 202 0.01 -3.45 -1.49
N PHE A 203 0.32 -3.04 -0.26
CA PHE A 203 1.64 -2.57 0.13
C PHE A 203 2.45 -3.69 0.79
N ASP A 204 3.43 -4.25 0.06
CA ASP A 204 4.42 -5.18 0.62
C ASP A 204 5.75 -4.45 0.90
N SER A 205 5.67 -3.48 1.78
CA SER A 205 6.75 -2.52 2.04
C SER A 205 7.98 -3.13 2.71
N TRP A 206 7.85 -4.30 3.35
CA TRP A 206 8.95 -4.91 4.11
C TRP A 206 9.52 -6.17 3.46
N VAL A 207 8.95 -6.59 2.34
CA VAL A 207 9.36 -7.82 1.63
C VAL A 207 10.82 -7.80 1.17
N GLY A 208 11.36 -6.62 0.92
CA GLY A 208 12.73 -6.44 0.46
C GLY A 208 13.83 -6.93 1.41
N CYS A 209 13.47 -7.25 2.67
CA CYS A 209 14.41 -7.87 3.61
C CYS A 209 14.66 -9.36 3.32
N LEU A 210 13.88 -9.97 2.42
CA LEU A 210 13.92 -11.40 2.12
C LEU A 210 14.81 -11.73 0.92
N GLY A 211 15.44 -12.90 0.96
CA GLY A 211 15.99 -13.53 -0.23
C GLY A 211 14.87 -14.19 -1.06
N VAL A 212 15.18 -14.50 -2.33
CA VAL A 212 14.23 -15.09 -3.28
C VAL A 212 13.64 -16.41 -2.74
N SER A 213 14.48 -17.31 -2.22
CA SER A 213 14.04 -18.60 -1.67
C SER A 213 13.10 -18.45 -0.47
N ASP A 214 13.38 -17.50 0.43
CA ASP A 214 12.52 -17.26 1.59
C ASP A 214 11.16 -16.70 1.18
N TYR A 215 11.16 -15.77 0.23
CA TYR A 215 9.92 -15.22 -0.34
C TYR A 215 9.10 -16.33 -0.99
N GLU A 216 9.70 -17.12 -1.89
CA GLU A 216 9.02 -18.20 -2.61
C GLU A 216 8.38 -19.20 -1.67
N LYS A 217 9.13 -19.63 -0.64
CA LYS A 217 8.70 -20.66 0.28
C LYS A 217 7.68 -20.18 1.31
N HIS A 218 7.87 -19.00 1.87
CA HIS A 218 7.15 -18.57 3.06
C HIS A 218 6.15 -17.43 2.83
N VAL A 219 6.25 -16.68 1.73
CA VAL A 219 5.43 -15.51 1.48
C VAL A 219 4.54 -15.67 0.24
N TYR A 220 5.13 -16.11 -0.87
CA TYR A 220 4.45 -16.26 -2.16
C TYR A 220 3.12 -17.04 -2.08
N PRO A 221 2.98 -18.18 -1.39
CA PRO A 221 1.71 -18.90 -1.33
C PRO A 221 0.59 -18.08 -0.71
N HIS A 222 0.90 -17.27 0.31
CA HIS A 222 -0.06 -16.42 1.01
C HIS A 222 -0.44 -15.19 0.17
N THR A 223 0.55 -14.56 -0.46
CA THR A 223 0.32 -13.42 -1.36
C THR A 223 -0.49 -13.84 -2.58
N LYS A 224 -0.16 -14.97 -3.20
CA LYS A 224 -0.93 -15.54 -4.31
C LYS A 224 -2.38 -15.81 -3.91
N ARG A 225 -2.60 -16.43 -2.76
CA ARG A 225 -3.93 -16.69 -2.22
C ARG A 225 -4.71 -15.40 -2.01
N LEU A 226 -4.06 -14.35 -1.48
CA LEU A 226 -4.68 -13.03 -1.33
C LEU A 226 -5.23 -12.54 -2.67
N PHE A 227 -4.38 -12.45 -3.71
CA PHE A 227 -4.80 -11.97 -5.03
C PHE A 227 -5.90 -12.83 -5.66
N GLN A 228 -5.87 -14.14 -5.45
CA GLN A 228 -6.89 -15.06 -5.98
C GLN A 228 -8.25 -14.90 -5.30
N SER A 229 -8.28 -14.42 -4.05
CA SER A 229 -9.49 -14.32 -3.23
C SER A 229 -10.14 -12.93 -3.25
N LEU A 230 -9.54 -11.95 -3.91
CA LEU A 230 -10.15 -10.63 -4.06
C LEU A 230 -11.27 -10.64 -5.09
N ILE A 231 -12.30 -9.84 -4.82
CA ILE A 231 -13.38 -9.54 -5.76
C ILE A 231 -12.79 -8.85 -7.00
N LYS A 232 -13.13 -9.35 -8.20
CA LYS A 232 -12.53 -8.93 -9.49
C LYS A 232 -13.30 -7.78 -10.16
N GLU A 233 -13.79 -6.82 -9.38
CA GLU A 233 -14.55 -5.68 -9.89
C GLU A 233 -13.70 -4.44 -10.13
N VAL A 234 -12.52 -4.39 -9.53
CA VAL A 234 -11.59 -3.25 -9.61
C VAL A 234 -10.16 -3.71 -9.86
N PRO A 235 -9.32 -2.91 -10.52
CA PRO A 235 -7.91 -3.24 -10.70
C PRO A 235 -7.17 -3.27 -9.36
N VAL A 236 -6.21 -4.20 -9.26
CA VAL A 236 -5.41 -4.40 -8.05
C VAL A 236 -3.94 -4.14 -8.37
N ILE A 237 -3.32 -3.25 -7.62
CA ILE A 237 -1.92 -2.86 -7.73
C ILE A 237 -1.11 -3.61 -6.68
N HIS A 238 -0.05 -4.29 -7.10
CA HIS A 238 0.91 -4.95 -6.21
C HIS A 238 2.17 -4.12 -6.09
N PHE A 239 2.42 -3.56 -4.92
CA PHE A 239 3.59 -2.75 -4.62
C PHE A 239 4.52 -3.45 -3.65
N GLY A 240 5.79 -3.61 -4.05
CA GLY A 240 6.86 -4.07 -3.17
C GLY A 240 8.10 -3.22 -3.32
N THR A 241 8.94 -3.20 -2.31
CA THR A 241 10.11 -2.34 -2.26
C THR A 241 11.33 -3.05 -1.68
N GLY A 242 12.51 -2.60 -2.07
CA GLY A 242 13.79 -2.94 -1.46
C GLY A 242 14.55 -4.10 -2.12
N ASN A 243 13.93 -4.98 -2.88
CA ASN A 243 14.61 -6.10 -3.55
C ASN A 243 14.04 -6.40 -4.94
N PRO A 244 14.60 -5.84 -6.01
CA PRO A 244 14.14 -6.09 -7.37
C PRO A 244 14.16 -7.57 -7.80
N ALA A 245 14.99 -8.42 -7.18
CA ALA A 245 15.03 -9.85 -7.49
C ALA A 245 13.72 -10.58 -7.17
N LEU A 246 12.84 -10.00 -6.35
CA LEU A 246 11.54 -10.57 -6.01
C LEU A 246 10.44 -10.27 -7.04
N LEU A 247 10.64 -9.29 -7.93
CA LEU A 247 9.58 -8.76 -8.80
C LEU A 247 8.91 -9.83 -9.66
N ARG A 248 9.67 -10.81 -10.19
CA ARG A 248 9.08 -11.91 -10.99
C ARG A 248 8.14 -12.79 -10.15
N LEU A 249 8.52 -13.12 -8.92
CA LEU A 249 7.67 -13.89 -8.00
C LEU A 249 6.46 -13.07 -7.54
N MET A 250 6.66 -11.77 -7.31
CA MET A 250 5.56 -10.87 -6.95
C MET A 250 4.54 -10.76 -8.08
N ALA A 251 4.98 -10.55 -9.31
CA ALA A 251 4.09 -10.52 -10.48
C ALA A 251 3.36 -11.87 -10.66
N ALA A 252 4.05 -12.99 -10.47
CA ALA A 252 3.45 -14.32 -10.52
C ALA A 252 2.44 -14.59 -9.38
N ALA A 253 2.55 -13.91 -8.25
CA ALA A 253 1.56 -13.99 -7.17
C ALA A 253 0.24 -13.31 -7.55
N GLY A 254 0.28 -12.22 -8.32
CA GLY A 254 -0.90 -11.53 -8.84
C GLY A 254 -0.80 -10.02 -8.78
N GLY A 255 -1.85 -9.39 -9.29
CA GLY A 255 -2.01 -7.96 -9.47
C GLY A 255 -2.20 -7.63 -10.96
N ASP A 256 -3.00 -6.61 -11.24
CA ASP A 256 -3.22 -6.09 -12.60
C ASP A 256 -2.12 -5.09 -12.98
N VAL A 257 -1.57 -4.41 -11.97
CA VAL A 257 -0.50 -3.42 -12.08
C VAL A 257 0.63 -3.80 -11.13
N MET A 258 1.86 -3.84 -11.64
CA MET A 258 3.04 -3.93 -10.79
C MET A 258 3.56 -2.53 -10.48
N ALA A 259 3.69 -2.22 -9.19
CA ALA A 259 4.25 -0.96 -8.74
C ALA A 259 5.68 -1.16 -8.23
N LEU A 260 6.62 -0.39 -8.76
CA LEU A 260 8.05 -0.55 -8.52
C LEU A 260 8.62 0.57 -7.65
N ASP A 261 9.62 0.24 -6.87
CA ASP A 261 10.45 1.25 -6.24
C ASP A 261 11.54 1.76 -7.23
N TRP A 262 12.23 2.83 -6.84
CA TRP A 262 13.22 3.50 -7.69
C TRP A 262 14.50 2.71 -7.96
N ARG A 263 14.69 1.55 -7.30
CA ARG A 263 15.89 0.69 -7.49
C ARG A 263 15.78 -0.20 -8.71
N ALA A 264 14.57 -0.37 -9.23
CA ALA A 264 14.32 -1.16 -10.42
C ALA A 264 14.22 -0.26 -11.66
N PRO A 265 14.94 -0.55 -12.76
CA PRO A 265 14.76 0.15 -14.03
C PRO A 265 13.36 -0.14 -14.56
N LEU A 266 12.56 0.93 -14.81
CA LEU A 266 11.10 0.78 -15.00
C LEU A 266 10.75 0.01 -16.26
N ASN A 267 11.26 0.45 -17.42
CA ASN A 267 10.92 -0.14 -18.72
C ASN A 267 11.49 -1.56 -18.89
N GLU A 268 12.73 -1.77 -18.44
CA GLU A 268 13.36 -3.11 -18.47
C GLU A 268 12.54 -4.08 -17.60
N SER A 269 12.21 -3.69 -16.37
CA SER A 269 11.39 -4.49 -15.47
C SER A 269 10.01 -4.76 -16.07
N TRP A 270 9.38 -3.77 -16.73
CA TRP A 270 8.08 -3.95 -17.36
C TRP A 270 8.12 -5.03 -18.48
N ASN A 271 9.15 -4.99 -19.30
CA ASN A 271 9.36 -6.02 -20.33
C ASN A 271 9.58 -7.40 -19.74
N ASP A 272 10.39 -7.49 -18.70
CA ASP A 272 10.72 -8.73 -18.00
C ASP A 272 9.52 -9.39 -17.29
N LEU A 273 8.65 -8.56 -16.71
CA LEU A 273 7.48 -9.02 -15.97
C LEU A 273 6.31 -9.37 -16.88
N GLY A 274 6.25 -8.82 -18.09
CA GLY A 274 5.18 -9.05 -19.05
C GLY A 274 3.79 -8.61 -18.55
N CYS A 275 3.74 -7.73 -17.54
CA CYS A 275 2.49 -7.22 -16.99
C CYS A 275 1.86 -6.17 -17.92
N LYS A 276 0.53 -6.05 -17.87
CA LYS A 276 -0.21 -5.09 -18.72
C LYS A 276 0.12 -3.65 -18.35
N SER A 277 0.29 -3.40 -17.08
CA SER A 277 0.43 -2.05 -16.54
C SER A 277 1.51 -2.00 -15.47
N ILE A 278 2.19 -0.86 -15.40
CA ILE A 278 3.25 -0.62 -14.43
C ILE A 278 3.06 0.74 -13.77
N GLN A 279 3.43 0.83 -12.51
CA GLN A 279 3.37 2.08 -11.74
C GLN A 279 4.75 2.41 -11.18
N GLY A 280 5.11 3.69 -11.26
CA GLY A 280 6.31 4.21 -10.59
C GLY A 280 7.09 5.17 -11.49
N ASN A 281 8.36 5.46 -11.17
CA ASN A 281 9.03 5.02 -9.93
C ASN A 281 10.08 6.06 -9.50
N LEU A 282 9.70 7.34 -9.50
CA LEU A 282 10.62 8.41 -9.08
C LEU A 282 11.09 8.22 -7.62
N ASP A 283 12.39 8.34 -7.38
CA ASP A 283 12.93 8.36 -6.01
C ASP A 283 12.30 9.52 -5.22
N PRO A 284 11.64 9.27 -4.07
CA PRO A 284 11.07 10.34 -3.25
C PRO A 284 12.09 11.40 -2.82
N VAL A 285 13.37 11.05 -2.70
CA VAL A 285 14.43 11.99 -2.37
C VAL A 285 14.67 13.01 -3.50
N ALA A 286 14.32 12.68 -4.73
CA ALA A 286 14.40 13.64 -5.85
C ALA A 286 13.59 14.92 -5.60
N LEU A 287 12.50 14.82 -4.80
CA LEU A 287 11.65 15.97 -4.45
C LEU A 287 12.36 17.02 -3.55
N PHE A 288 13.50 16.70 -2.98
CA PHE A 288 14.35 17.65 -2.23
C PHE A 288 15.26 18.49 -3.14
N GLY A 289 15.29 18.16 -4.42
CA GLY A 289 16.08 18.88 -5.40
C GLY A 289 15.41 20.18 -5.87
N SER A 290 16.07 20.87 -6.79
CA SER A 290 15.46 22.03 -7.45
C SER A 290 14.31 21.58 -8.37
N GLU A 291 13.33 22.46 -8.60
CA GLU A 291 12.24 22.22 -9.55
C GLU A 291 12.75 21.70 -10.90
N LYS A 292 13.82 22.32 -11.43
CA LYS A 292 14.46 21.87 -12.66
C LYS A 292 14.99 20.44 -12.60
N SER A 293 15.55 20.01 -11.46
CA SER A 293 16.04 18.63 -11.29
C SER A 293 14.92 17.63 -11.15
N VAL A 294 13.82 18.00 -10.48
CA VAL A 294 12.61 17.18 -10.36
C VAL A 294 11.97 16.97 -11.73
N ILE A 295 11.77 18.04 -12.49
CA ILE A 295 11.24 17.98 -13.86
C ILE A 295 12.11 17.10 -14.75
N LYS A 296 13.43 17.23 -14.67
CA LYS A 296 14.37 16.41 -15.45
C LYS A 296 14.22 14.93 -15.10
N ALA A 297 14.21 14.58 -13.81
CA ALA A 297 14.09 13.19 -13.37
C ALA A 297 12.72 12.56 -13.75
N ALA A 298 11.63 13.34 -13.65
CA ALA A 298 10.32 12.89 -14.09
C ALA A 298 10.28 12.64 -15.61
N LYS A 299 10.88 13.53 -16.40
CA LYS A 299 10.98 13.36 -17.86
C LYS A 299 11.79 12.13 -18.25
N GLU A 300 12.90 11.85 -17.58
CA GLU A 300 13.72 10.65 -17.82
C GLU A 300 12.89 9.37 -17.68
N ILE A 301 11.99 9.30 -16.67
CA ILE A 301 11.09 8.16 -16.49
C ILE A 301 10.05 8.08 -17.62
N LEU A 302 9.46 9.23 -17.99
CA LEU A 302 8.45 9.28 -19.07
C LEU A 302 9.06 8.94 -20.43
N ASP A 303 10.28 9.37 -20.69
CA ASP A 303 11.04 9.08 -21.92
C ASP A 303 11.42 7.59 -22.00
N ASP A 304 11.81 6.98 -20.87
CA ASP A 304 12.14 5.55 -20.77
C ASP A 304 10.95 4.64 -21.17
N VAL A 305 9.74 5.00 -20.75
CA VAL A 305 8.53 4.25 -21.10
C VAL A 305 7.92 4.67 -22.45
N ALA A 306 8.39 5.76 -23.06
CA ALA A 306 8.05 6.22 -24.42
C ALA A 306 6.54 6.27 -24.73
N GLY A 307 5.70 6.66 -23.77
CA GLY A 307 4.25 6.75 -23.94
C GLY A 307 3.54 5.40 -24.06
N ARG A 308 4.18 4.30 -23.68
CA ARG A 308 3.57 2.96 -23.69
C ARG A 308 2.28 2.94 -22.84
N PRO A 309 1.15 2.39 -23.39
CA PRO A 309 -0.11 2.30 -22.64
C PRO A 309 0.04 1.48 -21.37
N GLY A 310 -0.58 1.94 -20.27
CA GLY A 310 -0.53 1.23 -18.98
C GLY A 310 0.51 1.76 -18.00
N HIS A 311 1.24 2.84 -18.31
CA HIS A 311 2.09 3.52 -17.34
C HIS A 311 1.28 4.43 -16.42
N ILE A 312 1.51 4.32 -15.11
CA ILE A 312 1.01 5.22 -14.06
C ILE A 312 2.21 5.84 -13.38
N PHE A 313 2.36 7.16 -13.49
CA PHE A 313 3.45 7.84 -12.80
C PHE A 313 3.20 7.89 -11.30
N ASN A 314 4.21 7.51 -10.53
CA ASN A 314 4.22 7.59 -9.07
C ASN A 314 5.64 7.72 -8.55
N LEU A 315 5.78 7.98 -7.26
CA LEU A 315 7.04 7.82 -6.56
C LEU A 315 7.28 6.32 -6.29
N GLY A 316 8.55 5.94 -6.25
CA GLY A 316 8.97 4.58 -5.87
C GLY A 316 8.78 4.24 -4.39
N HIS A 317 8.33 5.20 -3.57
CA HIS A 317 7.92 5.04 -2.16
C HIS A 317 7.06 6.25 -1.77
N GLY A 318 6.60 6.31 -0.52
CA GLY A 318 5.82 7.44 -0.02
C GLY A 318 6.61 8.75 0.07
N ILE A 319 5.93 9.88 -0.16
CA ILE A 319 6.47 11.21 0.13
C ILE A 319 7.01 11.24 1.56
N LEU A 320 8.19 11.84 1.72
CA LEU A 320 8.84 11.95 3.03
C LEU A 320 8.27 13.13 3.82
N PRO A 321 8.18 13.02 5.16
CA PRO A 321 7.64 14.09 5.99
C PRO A 321 8.39 15.42 5.86
N GLN A 322 9.65 15.39 5.45
CA GLN A 322 10.53 16.56 5.30
C GLN A 322 10.54 17.12 3.86
N THR A 323 9.76 16.55 2.95
CA THR A 323 9.64 17.07 1.57
C THR A 323 9.15 18.52 1.59
N PRO A 324 9.80 19.44 0.86
CA PRO A 324 9.44 20.86 0.81
C PRO A 324 8.00 21.11 0.36
#